data_ef23cadf30dcd1811db8d402af27cef3
#
_entry.id   ef23cadf30dcd1811db8d402af27cef3
#
_cell.length_a   1.000
_cell.length_b   1.000
_cell.length_c   1.000
_cell.angle_alpha   90.00
_cell.angle_beta   90.00
_cell.angle_gamma   90.00
#
_symmetry.space_group_name_H-M   'P 1'
#
loop_
_entity.id
_entity.type
_entity.pdbx_description
1 polymer ?
#
loop_
_entity_poly.entity_id
_entity_poly.type
_entity_poly.pdbx_seq_one_letter_code
_entity_poly.pdbx_strand_id
1 'polypeptide(L)'
;MRVAMLNNGNVYSNGDLNIRESGNVQNSNKGILASYNDTVISSDSLVNDGRLFAGYDQETEKFNHDQGNLNIDSQGTIVNNSYLSSSGEMQLISQGDITNYGSISADNNLTFTASGDVNFVPLTAETELPLVISGKKIAISCNNFLSNADVGSLHDTGVADENARAYGIDIDALGTATIYGNLVSNNGAITVDADQAVIQDAVITSVSPLTSEGFDVTVITNGSINVTNSKLISEKGLKLDSNDKGEIYILNSQITNNGTGPCSFFAQPKITVDNSAITGKGMVALNANYVDIKGLKSSLTSGGDMMIFAFTEIKNTGELISNGYLNMVMSNYGKFNNMGVMLSKDYLQIYGSPVFQNLNILGSQSDISLWGRNAGAAYTGVKAPIVKVNGYDMGLAGNIYALFSPSDLTVKYVIAGIGEVAPGGYGTIGSAASSAYNCYKNNYSEPTTQAIISDTGEFITIEVGKQLLKKAGVVGSGPVIGAALVLKDAIRYEDYSISLDRKFGAYDVLTGDRVLQGGLTDALKFFDKVAGSDKGWQETVNADGIITRVSPDGSVTATLKMPTETQANPIVEFRGSGTEVKYLPYCSDQTVKFI
;
A
#
# COMPACT_ATOMS: atom_id res chain seq x y z
N MET A 1 -21.02 31.63 -41.05
CA MET A 1 -21.15 31.90 -39.61
C MET A 1 -22.14 30.87 -39.07
N ARG A 2 -21.72 29.87 -38.34
CA ARG A 2 -22.62 28.85 -37.82
C ARG A 2 -23.42 29.44 -36.67
N VAL A 3 -24.74 29.20 -36.65
CA VAL A 3 -25.67 29.78 -35.67
C VAL A 3 -25.43 29.08 -34.33
N ALA A 4 -25.17 29.83 -33.25
CA ALA A 4 -25.11 29.30 -31.89
C ALA A 4 -26.56 29.13 -31.38
N MET A 5 -26.85 27.99 -30.74
CA MET A 5 -28.08 27.79 -29.97
C MET A 5 -27.83 28.19 -28.52
N LEU A 6 -28.64 29.10 -27.99
CA LEU A 6 -28.65 29.47 -26.57
C LEU A 6 -30.01 29.16 -25.98
N ASN A 7 -30.08 28.21 -25.03
CA ASN A 7 -31.29 27.94 -24.26
C ASN A 7 -31.24 28.62 -22.92
N ASN A 8 -32.13 29.58 -22.67
CA ASN A 8 -32.32 30.27 -21.38
C ASN A 8 -33.66 29.93 -20.71
N GLY A 9 -34.38 28.95 -21.22
CA GLY A 9 -35.69 28.54 -20.73
C GLY A 9 -35.85 27.03 -20.79
N ASN A 10 -37.09 26.58 -20.79
CA ASN A 10 -37.42 25.17 -20.80
C ASN A 10 -37.84 24.72 -22.22
N VAL A 11 -37.19 23.69 -22.70
CA VAL A 11 -37.53 22.96 -23.92
C VAL A 11 -37.87 21.54 -23.56
N TYR A 12 -39.12 21.15 -23.68
CA TYR A 12 -39.60 19.80 -23.45
C TYR A 12 -40.14 19.17 -24.73
N SER A 13 -39.84 17.91 -24.94
CA SER A 13 -40.44 17.11 -26.00
C SER A 13 -41.18 15.91 -25.38
N ASN A 14 -42.44 15.70 -25.77
CA ASN A 14 -43.21 14.51 -25.40
C ASN A 14 -42.81 13.26 -26.19
N GLY A 15 -41.81 13.37 -27.04
CA GLY A 15 -41.16 12.31 -27.79
C GLY A 15 -39.65 12.51 -27.73
N ASP A 16 -38.99 12.40 -28.85
CA ASP A 16 -37.56 12.64 -28.99
C ASP A 16 -37.25 14.14 -29.06
N LEU A 17 -36.11 14.56 -28.52
CA LEU A 17 -35.53 15.88 -28.70
C LEU A 17 -34.28 15.76 -29.57
N ASN A 18 -34.34 16.35 -30.77
CA ASN A 18 -33.23 16.33 -31.71
C ASN A 18 -32.72 17.75 -31.98
N ILE A 19 -31.47 18.03 -31.60
CA ILE A 19 -30.75 19.26 -31.91
C ILE A 19 -29.59 18.92 -32.83
N ARG A 20 -29.69 19.27 -34.11
CA ARG A 20 -28.69 18.88 -35.11
C ARG A 20 -28.16 20.08 -35.87
N GLU A 21 -26.89 20.02 -36.23
CA GLU A 21 -26.21 21.00 -37.10
C GLU A 21 -26.21 22.44 -36.55
N SER A 22 -26.40 22.59 -35.28
CA SER A 22 -26.42 23.90 -34.66
C SER A 22 -25.03 24.31 -34.27
N GLY A 23 -24.19 24.93 -34.84
CA GLY A 23 -22.93 25.47 -34.32
C GLY A 23 -22.70 25.13 -32.81
N ASN A 24 -22.39 26.11 -32.00
CA ASN A 24 -22.24 25.89 -30.54
C ASN A 24 -23.62 25.83 -29.87
N VAL A 25 -23.80 24.84 -29.00
CA VAL A 25 -24.98 24.71 -28.12
C VAL A 25 -24.61 25.11 -26.72
N GLN A 26 -25.36 26.09 -26.17
CA GLN A 26 -25.23 26.48 -24.77
C GLN A 26 -26.59 26.35 -24.06
N ASN A 27 -26.65 25.52 -23.06
CA ASN A 27 -27.79 25.42 -22.16
C ASN A 27 -27.45 26.20 -20.88
N SER A 28 -28.05 27.37 -20.67
CA SER A 28 -27.73 28.25 -19.54
C SER A 28 -28.17 27.68 -18.22
N ASN A 29 -27.73 28.28 -17.11
CA ASN A 29 -28.06 27.87 -15.74
C ASN A 29 -29.57 27.82 -15.42
N LYS A 30 -30.42 28.47 -16.22
CA LYS A 30 -31.88 28.38 -16.14
C LYS A 30 -32.49 27.48 -17.21
N GLY A 31 -31.66 26.99 -18.12
CA GLY A 31 -32.09 26.16 -19.23
C GLY A 31 -32.41 24.74 -18.84
N ILE A 32 -33.51 24.22 -19.33
CA ILE A 32 -33.83 22.79 -19.29
C ILE A 32 -34.01 22.33 -20.73
N LEU A 33 -33.28 21.30 -21.11
CA LEU A 33 -33.49 20.54 -22.33
C LEU A 33 -33.90 19.13 -21.90
N ALA A 34 -35.13 18.72 -22.21
CA ALA A 34 -35.63 17.43 -21.77
C ALA A 34 -36.53 16.76 -22.82
N SER A 35 -36.51 15.44 -22.89
CA SER A 35 -37.37 14.62 -23.71
C SER A 35 -38.00 13.49 -22.91
N TYR A 36 -39.19 13.09 -23.29
CA TYR A 36 -39.85 11.89 -22.78
C TYR A 36 -39.14 10.59 -23.23
N ASN A 37 -38.63 10.60 -24.47
CA ASN A 37 -37.84 9.51 -25.04
C ASN A 37 -36.36 9.94 -25.15
N ASP A 38 -35.76 9.78 -26.32
CA ASP A 38 -34.36 10.05 -26.58
C ASP A 38 -34.06 11.54 -26.77
N THR A 39 -32.89 11.95 -26.30
CA THR A 39 -32.29 13.26 -26.62
C THR A 39 -31.02 13.04 -27.44
N VAL A 40 -30.96 13.67 -28.61
CA VAL A 40 -29.80 13.66 -29.51
C VAL A 40 -29.35 15.10 -29.75
N ILE A 41 -28.06 15.38 -29.45
CA ILE A 41 -27.46 16.69 -29.72
C ILE A 41 -26.21 16.48 -30.58
N SER A 42 -26.20 17.09 -31.76
CA SER A 42 -25.01 17.19 -32.61
C SER A 42 -24.61 18.65 -32.74
N SER A 43 -23.39 19.02 -32.39
CA SER A 43 -22.95 20.41 -32.27
C SER A 43 -21.45 20.58 -32.57
N ASP A 44 -21.03 21.84 -32.81
CA ASP A 44 -19.59 22.16 -32.83
C ASP A 44 -18.98 22.11 -31.41
N SER A 45 -19.73 22.56 -30.40
CA SER A 45 -19.40 22.43 -28.99
C SER A 45 -20.66 22.46 -28.14
N LEU A 46 -20.61 21.83 -26.95
CA LEU A 46 -21.69 21.88 -25.97
C LEU A 46 -21.19 22.46 -24.66
N VAL A 47 -21.92 23.43 -24.11
CA VAL A 47 -21.76 23.90 -22.73
C VAL A 47 -23.11 23.75 -22.04
N ASN A 48 -23.16 22.91 -21.01
CA ASN A 48 -24.36 22.71 -20.19
C ASN A 48 -24.17 23.32 -18.80
N ASP A 49 -24.72 24.51 -18.58
CA ASP A 49 -24.79 25.15 -17.26
C ASP A 49 -26.13 24.83 -16.57
N GLY A 50 -27.08 24.21 -17.28
CA GLY A 50 -28.43 23.90 -16.82
C GLY A 50 -28.69 22.41 -16.70
N ARG A 51 -29.90 21.99 -17.02
CA ARG A 51 -30.32 20.58 -16.91
C ARG A 51 -30.57 20.01 -18.29
N LEU A 52 -30.05 18.83 -18.54
CA LEU A 52 -30.21 18.10 -19.77
C LEU A 52 -30.66 16.68 -19.46
N PHE A 53 -31.86 16.30 -19.90
CA PHE A 53 -32.50 15.05 -19.53
C PHE A 53 -33.00 14.28 -20.72
N ALA A 54 -32.92 12.95 -20.68
CA ALA A 54 -33.57 12.03 -21.59
C ALA A 54 -34.38 10.99 -20.79
N GLY A 55 -35.57 10.63 -21.30
CA GLY A 55 -36.50 9.78 -20.57
C GLY A 55 -37.17 10.45 -19.36
N TYR A 56 -37.32 11.76 -19.41
CA TYR A 56 -37.92 12.55 -18.34
C TYR A 56 -39.37 12.93 -18.66
N ASP A 57 -40.28 12.51 -17.78
CA ASP A 57 -41.70 12.88 -17.87
C ASP A 57 -41.94 14.19 -17.14
N GLN A 58 -42.30 15.22 -17.90
CA GLN A 58 -42.55 16.56 -17.36
C GLN A 58 -43.79 16.60 -16.45
N GLU A 59 -44.82 15.78 -16.73
CA GLU A 59 -46.09 15.81 -16.00
C GLU A 59 -45.94 15.20 -14.59
N THR A 60 -45.15 14.14 -14.48
CA THR A 60 -44.91 13.43 -13.23
C THR A 60 -43.61 13.87 -12.54
N GLU A 61 -42.77 14.67 -13.20
CA GLU A 61 -41.44 15.08 -12.76
C GLU A 61 -40.53 13.88 -12.43
N LYS A 62 -40.65 12.77 -13.17
CA LYS A 62 -39.90 11.52 -12.95
C LYS A 62 -39.22 11.05 -14.22
N PHE A 63 -38.20 10.24 -14.01
CA PHE A 63 -37.58 9.51 -15.11
C PHE A 63 -38.34 8.21 -15.40
N ASN A 64 -38.52 7.90 -16.68
CA ASN A 64 -39.09 6.64 -17.14
C ASN A 64 -37.98 5.59 -17.16
N HIS A 65 -38.09 4.57 -16.35
CA HIS A 65 -37.08 3.49 -16.31
C HIS A 65 -36.94 2.79 -17.67
N ASP A 66 -35.69 2.51 -18.05
CA ASP A 66 -35.25 1.79 -19.25
C ASP A 66 -35.60 2.44 -20.59
N GLN A 67 -35.99 3.69 -20.63
CA GLN A 67 -36.32 4.44 -21.87
C GLN A 67 -35.67 5.82 -21.78
N GLY A 68 -35.23 6.32 -22.92
CA GLY A 68 -34.68 7.66 -23.01
C GLY A 68 -33.15 7.71 -22.93
N ASN A 69 -32.54 7.50 -24.10
CA ASN A 69 -31.09 7.59 -24.25
C ASN A 69 -30.67 9.04 -24.50
N LEU A 70 -29.53 9.41 -23.93
CA LEU A 70 -28.92 10.71 -24.17
C LEU A 70 -27.65 10.55 -25.02
N ASN A 71 -27.71 11.03 -26.25
CA ASN A 71 -26.58 10.99 -27.18
C ASN A 71 -26.10 12.40 -27.50
N ILE A 72 -24.86 12.71 -27.18
CA ILE A 72 -24.20 13.98 -27.45
C ILE A 72 -22.99 13.71 -28.34
N ASP A 73 -22.97 14.29 -29.54
CA ASP A 73 -21.86 14.24 -30.49
C ASP A 73 -21.38 15.67 -30.79
N SER A 74 -20.16 15.98 -30.42
CA SER A 74 -19.54 17.30 -30.58
C SER A 74 -18.28 17.22 -31.44
N GLN A 75 -18.18 18.11 -32.41
CA GLN A 75 -16.96 18.28 -33.22
C GLN A 75 -15.82 19.00 -32.44
N GLY A 76 -16.11 19.60 -31.32
CA GLY A 76 -15.17 20.25 -30.40
C GLY A 76 -15.34 19.73 -29.01
N THR A 77 -15.51 20.60 -28.04
CA THR A 77 -15.56 20.23 -26.60
C THR A 77 -16.99 20.02 -26.10
N ILE A 78 -17.10 19.16 -25.07
CA ILE A 78 -18.29 19.01 -24.24
C ILE A 78 -17.93 19.46 -22.82
N VAL A 79 -18.66 20.46 -22.30
CA VAL A 79 -18.49 20.95 -20.93
C VAL A 79 -19.82 20.83 -20.18
N ASN A 80 -19.82 20.07 -19.10
CA ASN A 80 -20.95 19.96 -18.20
C ASN A 80 -20.65 20.63 -16.85
N ASN A 81 -21.30 21.76 -16.58
CA ASN A 81 -21.19 22.47 -15.30
C ASN A 81 -22.34 22.13 -14.34
N SER A 82 -23.33 21.34 -14.77
CA SER A 82 -24.53 21.08 -13.97
C SER A 82 -24.99 19.62 -14.10
N TYR A 83 -26.17 19.33 -14.67
CA TYR A 83 -26.76 18.00 -14.65
C TYR A 83 -26.94 17.44 -16.07
N LEU A 84 -26.41 16.24 -16.31
CA LEU A 84 -26.78 15.36 -17.41
C LEU A 84 -27.39 14.10 -16.84
N SER A 85 -28.58 13.72 -17.28
CA SER A 85 -29.22 12.49 -16.80
C SER A 85 -30.01 11.78 -17.89
N SER A 86 -29.94 10.46 -17.93
CA SER A 86 -30.74 9.62 -18.81
C SER A 86 -31.30 8.43 -18.03
N SER A 87 -32.53 8.05 -18.35
CA SER A 87 -33.15 6.82 -17.84
C SER A 87 -32.79 5.58 -18.68
N GLY A 88 -32.08 5.77 -19.75
CA GLY A 88 -31.50 4.73 -20.60
C GLY A 88 -29.98 4.78 -20.60
N GLU A 89 -29.40 4.61 -21.78
CA GLU A 89 -27.97 4.75 -22.00
C GLU A 89 -27.58 6.22 -22.19
N MET A 90 -26.34 6.55 -21.85
CA MET A 90 -25.77 7.87 -22.17
C MET A 90 -24.47 7.71 -22.92
N GLN A 91 -24.34 8.47 -24.02
CA GLN A 91 -23.14 8.51 -24.82
C GLN A 91 -22.71 9.95 -25.07
N LEU A 92 -21.48 10.27 -24.67
CA LEU A 92 -20.85 11.56 -24.97
C LEU A 92 -19.64 11.31 -25.87
N ILE A 93 -19.71 11.86 -27.08
CA ILE A 93 -18.65 11.76 -28.10
C ILE A 93 -18.12 13.16 -28.39
N SER A 94 -16.81 13.35 -28.34
CA SER A 94 -16.14 14.63 -28.58
C SER A 94 -14.90 14.44 -29.45
N GLN A 95 -14.73 15.31 -30.46
CA GLN A 95 -13.46 15.41 -31.18
C GLN A 95 -12.42 16.28 -30.43
N GLY A 96 -12.83 16.96 -29.36
CA GLY A 96 -11.98 17.66 -28.39
C GLY A 96 -12.07 16.99 -27.04
N ASP A 97 -12.08 17.81 -25.99
CA ASP A 97 -12.14 17.35 -24.59
C ASP A 97 -13.59 17.17 -24.10
N ILE A 98 -13.77 16.32 -23.11
CA ILE A 98 -14.98 16.23 -22.29
C ILE A 98 -14.60 16.65 -20.87
N THR A 99 -15.23 17.72 -20.37
CA THR A 99 -15.00 18.21 -19.01
C THR A 99 -16.30 18.21 -18.22
N ASN A 100 -16.29 17.53 -17.08
CA ASN A 100 -17.44 17.48 -16.17
C ASN A 100 -17.09 18.13 -14.83
N TYR A 101 -17.79 19.19 -14.48
CA TYR A 101 -17.77 19.87 -13.19
C TYR A 101 -19.01 19.55 -12.34
N GLY A 102 -20.04 18.96 -12.95
CA GLY A 102 -21.33 18.69 -12.34
C GLY A 102 -21.62 17.20 -12.15
N SER A 103 -22.89 16.84 -12.27
CA SER A 103 -23.34 15.47 -12.12
C SER A 103 -23.73 14.86 -13.46
N ILE A 104 -23.34 13.62 -13.68
CA ILE A 104 -23.72 12.80 -14.82
C ILE A 104 -24.29 11.49 -14.30
N SER A 105 -25.51 11.12 -14.76
CA SER A 105 -26.12 9.86 -14.36
C SER A 105 -26.84 9.17 -15.52
N ALA A 106 -26.68 7.86 -15.64
CA ALA A 106 -27.39 7.01 -16.58
C ALA A 106 -27.90 5.75 -15.86
N ASP A 107 -29.16 5.35 -16.11
CA ASP A 107 -29.70 4.12 -15.50
C ASP A 107 -29.11 2.85 -16.13
N ASN A 108 -28.58 2.95 -17.36
CA ASN A 108 -27.88 1.87 -18.05
C ASN A 108 -26.39 2.20 -18.27
N ASN A 109 -25.87 1.96 -19.48
CA ASN A 109 -24.47 2.22 -19.80
C ASN A 109 -24.18 3.72 -19.95
N LEU A 110 -23.00 4.12 -19.52
CA LEU A 110 -22.47 5.47 -19.67
C LEU A 110 -21.14 5.41 -20.41
N THR A 111 -21.07 6.03 -21.57
CA THR A 111 -19.90 5.99 -22.43
C THR A 111 -19.37 7.39 -22.72
N PHE A 112 -18.07 7.57 -22.54
CA PHE A 112 -17.31 8.75 -22.90
C PHE A 112 -16.30 8.39 -23.98
N THR A 113 -16.32 9.09 -25.09
CA THR A 113 -15.33 8.94 -26.15
C THR A 113 -14.82 10.32 -26.53
N ALA A 114 -13.57 10.61 -26.27
CA ALA A 114 -12.93 11.88 -26.58
C ALA A 114 -11.64 11.67 -27.38
N SER A 115 -11.45 12.46 -28.46
CA SER A 115 -10.15 12.53 -29.13
C SER A 115 -9.12 13.32 -28.29
N GLY A 116 -9.59 14.19 -27.40
CA GLY A 116 -8.82 14.90 -26.39
C GLY A 116 -8.89 14.21 -25.04
N ASP A 117 -8.92 14.99 -23.98
CA ASP A 117 -8.91 14.53 -22.60
C ASP A 117 -10.34 14.39 -22.03
N VAL A 118 -10.50 13.47 -21.08
CA VAL A 118 -11.71 13.38 -20.25
C VAL A 118 -11.35 13.80 -18.82
N ASN A 119 -12.02 14.87 -18.35
CA ASN A 119 -11.75 15.50 -17.07
C ASN A 119 -13.00 15.54 -16.19
N PHE A 120 -12.96 14.90 -15.04
CA PHE A 120 -13.97 15.01 -13.98
C PHE A 120 -13.36 15.75 -12.80
N VAL A 121 -13.65 17.04 -12.67
CA VAL A 121 -12.98 17.91 -11.72
C VAL A 121 -13.97 18.87 -11.06
N PRO A 122 -13.82 19.23 -9.78
CA PRO A 122 -14.68 20.23 -9.16
C PRO A 122 -14.46 21.61 -9.79
N LEU A 123 -15.52 22.40 -9.89
CA LEU A 123 -15.47 23.74 -10.49
C LEU A 123 -14.54 24.68 -9.69
N THR A 124 -14.53 24.55 -8.39
CA THR A 124 -13.59 25.19 -7.45
C THR A 124 -13.22 24.21 -6.34
N ALA A 125 -12.15 24.48 -5.60
CA ALA A 125 -11.73 23.63 -4.47
C ALA A 125 -12.77 23.54 -3.32
N GLU A 126 -13.75 24.45 -3.28
CA GLU A 126 -14.80 24.50 -2.26
C GLU A 126 -16.14 23.91 -2.73
N THR A 127 -16.24 23.53 -4.02
CA THR A 127 -17.45 22.90 -4.55
C THR A 127 -17.47 21.39 -4.23
N GLU A 128 -18.66 20.81 -4.18
CA GLU A 128 -18.82 19.36 -4.08
C GLU A 128 -18.10 18.67 -5.25
N LEU A 129 -17.60 17.47 -5.00
CA LEU A 129 -16.97 16.66 -6.05
C LEU A 129 -18.00 16.32 -7.12
N PRO A 130 -17.62 16.30 -8.41
CA PRO A 130 -18.48 15.80 -9.45
C PRO A 130 -18.91 14.36 -9.17
N LEU A 131 -20.13 14.03 -9.58
CA LEU A 131 -20.70 12.70 -9.44
C LEU A 131 -20.92 12.09 -10.82
N VAL A 132 -20.35 10.93 -11.09
CA VAL A 132 -20.53 10.18 -12.34
C VAL A 132 -21.03 8.78 -12.03
N ILE A 133 -22.30 8.50 -12.34
CA ILE A 133 -22.96 7.25 -11.97
C ILE A 133 -23.54 6.55 -13.19
N SER A 134 -23.38 5.23 -13.23
CA SER A 134 -24.06 4.35 -14.17
C SER A 134 -24.73 3.20 -13.43
N GLY A 135 -25.92 2.83 -13.87
CA GLY A 135 -26.59 1.61 -13.39
C GLY A 135 -25.95 0.33 -13.92
N LYS A 136 -25.13 0.38 -14.98
CA LYS A 136 -24.43 -0.78 -15.54
C LYS A 136 -22.95 -0.53 -15.69
N LYS A 137 -22.50 -0.11 -16.85
CA LYS A 137 -21.08 0.06 -17.18
C LYS A 137 -20.74 1.52 -17.44
N ILE A 138 -19.59 1.96 -16.94
CA ILE A 138 -18.94 3.19 -17.35
C ILE A 138 -17.76 2.83 -18.24
N ALA A 139 -17.76 3.32 -19.49
CA ALA A 139 -16.66 3.14 -20.42
C ALA A 139 -16.10 4.50 -20.82
N ILE A 140 -14.81 4.68 -20.72
CA ILE A 140 -14.09 5.93 -21.02
C ILE A 140 -12.95 5.61 -21.96
N SER A 141 -12.94 6.27 -23.13
CA SER A 141 -11.84 6.20 -24.09
C SER A 141 -11.38 7.62 -24.44
N CYS A 142 -10.11 7.94 -24.22
CA CYS A 142 -9.60 9.30 -24.35
C CYS A 142 -8.07 9.36 -24.52
N ASN A 143 -7.54 10.58 -24.73
CA ASN A 143 -6.10 10.80 -24.74
C ASN A 143 -5.53 10.75 -23.31
N ASN A 144 -6.00 11.62 -22.40
CA ASN A 144 -5.70 11.53 -20.98
C ASN A 144 -6.98 11.50 -20.15
N PHE A 145 -6.94 10.80 -19.04
CA PHE A 145 -8.04 10.77 -18.08
C PHE A 145 -7.62 11.45 -16.76
N LEU A 146 -8.43 12.39 -16.30
CA LEU A 146 -8.26 13.01 -14.98
C LEU A 146 -9.58 12.92 -14.22
N SER A 147 -9.56 12.29 -13.06
CA SER A 147 -10.71 12.22 -12.16
C SER A 147 -10.37 12.72 -10.75
N ASN A 148 -11.07 13.79 -10.34
CA ASN A 148 -11.24 14.16 -8.95
C ASN A 148 -12.74 14.18 -8.68
N ALA A 149 -13.37 13.02 -8.81
CA ALA A 149 -14.81 12.82 -8.75
C ALA A 149 -15.14 11.49 -8.10
N ASP A 150 -16.39 11.34 -7.66
CA ASP A 150 -16.95 10.05 -7.29
C ASP A 150 -17.54 9.38 -8.54
N VAL A 151 -16.93 8.30 -8.99
CA VAL A 151 -17.31 7.54 -10.17
C VAL A 151 -17.82 6.17 -9.75
N GLY A 152 -19.07 5.86 -10.08
CA GLY A 152 -19.73 4.65 -9.60
C GLY A 152 -20.50 3.88 -10.66
N SER A 153 -20.24 2.58 -10.79
CA SER A 153 -21.10 1.60 -11.43
C SER A 153 -21.92 0.88 -10.34
N LEU A 154 -23.19 1.32 -10.16
CA LEU A 154 -23.96 1.05 -8.93
C LEU A 154 -25.09 0.03 -9.12
N HIS A 155 -25.00 -0.85 -10.08
CA HIS A 155 -26.06 -1.84 -10.31
C HIS A 155 -26.29 -2.73 -9.09
N ASP A 156 -27.44 -2.58 -8.47
CA ASP A 156 -27.87 -3.40 -7.32
C ASP A 156 -28.98 -4.36 -7.78
N THR A 157 -28.58 -5.44 -8.39
CA THR A 157 -29.49 -6.57 -8.57
C THR A 157 -28.93 -7.72 -7.74
N GLY A 158 -29.55 -8.08 -6.66
CA GLY A 158 -29.23 -9.29 -5.90
C GLY A 158 -29.28 -10.60 -6.71
N VAL A 159 -29.16 -10.52 -8.03
CA VAL A 159 -29.10 -11.58 -9.02
C VAL A 159 -27.71 -11.56 -9.64
N ALA A 160 -26.97 -12.63 -9.42
CA ALA A 160 -25.75 -12.91 -10.15
C ALA A 160 -26.06 -13.01 -11.66
N ASP A 161 -25.78 -11.95 -12.42
CA ASP A 161 -25.85 -11.99 -13.88
C ASP A 161 -24.60 -12.73 -14.39
N GLU A 162 -24.80 -13.74 -15.25
CA GLU A 162 -23.72 -14.52 -15.85
C GLU A 162 -22.76 -13.67 -16.72
N ASN A 163 -23.08 -12.40 -16.94
CA ASN A 163 -22.36 -11.49 -17.82
C ASN A 163 -21.65 -10.36 -17.04
N ALA A 164 -20.78 -10.72 -16.12
CA ALA A 164 -20.01 -9.76 -15.30
C ALA A 164 -19.26 -8.66 -16.10
N ARG A 165 -19.01 -8.88 -17.41
CA ARG A 165 -18.40 -7.90 -18.31
C ARG A 165 -19.35 -6.79 -18.75
N ALA A 166 -20.64 -6.94 -18.51
CA ALA A 166 -21.66 -5.92 -18.82
C ALA A 166 -21.71 -4.80 -17.78
N TYR A 167 -20.94 -4.92 -16.69
CA TYR A 167 -20.92 -4.00 -15.56
C TYR A 167 -19.50 -3.55 -15.27
N GLY A 168 -19.36 -2.48 -14.50
CA GLY A 168 -18.05 -2.03 -14.03
C GLY A 168 -17.59 -0.70 -14.60
N ILE A 169 -16.33 -0.42 -14.42
CA ILE A 169 -15.67 0.80 -14.91
C ILE A 169 -14.49 0.39 -15.77
N ASP A 170 -14.47 0.89 -17.01
CA ASP A 170 -13.45 0.59 -18.00
C ASP A 170 -12.86 1.91 -18.52
N ILE A 171 -11.60 2.17 -18.24
CA ILE A 171 -10.88 3.39 -18.61
C ILE A 171 -9.75 3.00 -19.54
N ASP A 172 -9.80 3.51 -20.77
CA ASP A 172 -8.79 3.36 -21.82
C ASP A 172 -8.25 4.75 -22.16
N ALA A 173 -7.07 5.07 -21.66
CA ALA A 173 -6.39 6.34 -21.87
C ALA A 173 -5.08 6.13 -22.64
N LEU A 174 -4.95 6.73 -23.82
CA LEU A 174 -3.73 6.63 -24.63
C LEU A 174 -2.49 7.21 -23.93
N GLY A 175 -2.69 8.21 -23.05
CA GLY A 175 -1.65 8.85 -22.25
C GLY A 175 -1.76 8.51 -20.77
N THR A 176 -1.93 9.51 -19.94
CA THR A 176 -1.95 9.33 -18.48
C THR A 176 -3.37 9.22 -17.93
N ALA A 177 -3.59 8.21 -17.09
CA ALA A 177 -4.76 8.15 -16.23
C ALA A 177 -4.38 8.67 -14.82
N THR A 178 -4.99 9.78 -14.40
CA THR A 178 -4.78 10.39 -13.08
C THR A 178 -6.06 10.33 -12.26
N ILE A 179 -6.02 9.67 -11.12
CA ILE A 179 -7.20 9.39 -10.28
C ILE A 179 -6.94 9.93 -8.87
N TYR A 180 -7.68 10.99 -8.50
CA TYR A 180 -7.70 11.58 -7.15
C TYR A 180 -9.02 11.29 -6.41
N GLY A 181 -10.05 10.89 -7.13
CA GLY A 181 -11.37 10.58 -6.57
C GLY A 181 -11.60 9.09 -6.37
N ASN A 182 -12.84 8.74 -6.12
CA ASN A 182 -13.23 7.36 -5.87
C ASN A 182 -13.71 6.67 -7.15
N LEU A 183 -13.29 5.43 -7.36
CA LEU A 183 -13.85 4.52 -8.37
C LEU A 183 -14.50 3.35 -7.65
N VAL A 184 -15.81 3.19 -7.78
CA VAL A 184 -16.57 2.14 -7.10
C VAL A 184 -17.38 1.33 -8.10
N SER A 185 -17.20 0.02 -8.11
CA SER A 185 -18.04 -0.89 -8.90
C SER A 185 -18.70 -1.92 -8.00
N ASN A 186 -20.03 -1.97 -7.99
CA ASN A 186 -20.76 -2.93 -7.18
C ASN A 186 -20.74 -4.35 -7.77
N ASN A 187 -20.83 -4.48 -9.10
CA ASN A 187 -21.04 -5.79 -9.74
C ASN A 187 -20.09 -6.08 -10.92
N GLY A 188 -19.10 -5.25 -11.17
CA GLY A 188 -18.19 -5.44 -12.28
C GLY A 188 -16.75 -5.14 -11.94
N ALA A 189 -15.87 -5.43 -12.87
CA ALA A 189 -14.46 -5.10 -12.72
C ALA A 189 -14.21 -3.60 -12.90
N ILE A 190 -13.13 -3.12 -12.31
CA ILE A 190 -12.53 -1.82 -12.59
C ILE A 190 -11.24 -2.07 -13.36
N THR A 191 -11.19 -1.59 -14.59
CA THR A 191 -10.02 -1.70 -15.45
C THR A 191 -9.52 -0.30 -15.81
N VAL A 192 -8.23 -0.08 -15.64
CA VAL A 192 -7.53 1.13 -16.10
C VAL A 192 -6.40 0.68 -17.01
N ASP A 193 -6.49 1.03 -18.28
CA ASP A 193 -5.45 0.84 -19.28
C ASP A 193 -4.94 2.23 -19.72
N ALA A 194 -3.62 2.47 -19.58
CA ALA A 194 -3.04 3.77 -19.86
C ALA A 194 -1.56 3.67 -20.25
N ASP A 195 -0.97 4.75 -20.80
CA ASP A 195 0.48 4.80 -20.89
C ASP A 195 1.13 4.93 -19.49
N GLN A 196 0.53 5.74 -18.61
CA GLN A 196 0.93 5.88 -17.21
C GLN A 196 -0.29 5.96 -16.30
N ALA A 197 -0.18 5.48 -15.06
CA ALA A 197 -1.23 5.61 -14.05
C ALA A 197 -0.72 6.32 -12.78
N VAL A 198 -1.45 7.35 -12.34
CA VAL A 198 -1.25 8.06 -11.09
C VAL A 198 -2.52 7.94 -10.26
N ILE A 199 -2.45 7.20 -9.16
CA ILE A 199 -3.56 6.97 -8.22
C ILE A 199 -3.13 7.60 -6.90
N GLN A 200 -3.73 8.72 -6.55
CA GLN A 200 -3.31 9.49 -5.39
C GLN A 200 -4.51 9.97 -4.57
N ASP A 201 -4.44 9.78 -3.25
CA ASP A 201 -5.50 10.16 -2.30
C ASP A 201 -6.88 9.57 -2.70
N ALA A 202 -6.87 8.39 -3.35
CA ALA A 202 -8.01 7.78 -4.01
C ALA A 202 -8.44 6.46 -3.35
N VAL A 203 -9.72 6.09 -3.55
CA VAL A 203 -10.24 4.77 -3.19
C VAL A 203 -10.77 4.08 -4.44
N ILE A 204 -10.18 2.94 -4.79
CA ILE A 204 -10.65 2.08 -5.87
C ILE A 204 -11.20 0.81 -5.25
N THR A 205 -12.50 0.56 -5.43
CA THR A 205 -13.18 -0.58 -4.81
C THR A 205 -14.06 -1.30 -5.82
N SER A 206 -13.79 -2.58 -6.03
CA SER A 206 -14.70 -3.50 -6.71
C SER A 206 -15.33 -4.46 -5.68
N VAL A 207 -16.66 -4.54 -5.70
CA VAL A 207 -17.47 -5.36 -4.78
C VAL A 207 -18.08 -6.54 -5.53
N SER A 208 -17.51 -6.96 -6.66
CA SER A 208 -18.10 -7.97 -7.52
C SER A 208 -18.12 -9.36 -6.85
N PRO A 209 -19.27 -9.91 -6.52
CA PRO A 209 -19.38 -11.26 -5.99
C PRO A 209 -19.29 -12.33 -7.09
N LEU A 210 -19.23 -11.98 -8.38
CA LEU A 210 -19.50 -12.90 -9.48
C LEU A 210 -18.30 -13.71 -9.95
N THR A 211 -18.48 -14.84 -10.18
CA THR A 211 -18.04 -16.20 -10.41
C THR A 211 -16.99 -16.45 -11.51
N SER A 212 -16.52 -15.50 -12.29
CA SER A 212 -15.50 -15.78 -13.29
C SER A 212 -14.09 -15.68 -12.70
N GLU A 213 -13.26 -16.64 -13.04
CA GLU A 213 -11.82 -16.59 -12.80
C GLU A 213 -11.24 -15.30 -13.38
N GLY A 214 -10.50 -14.52 -12.59
CA GLY A 214 -9.86 -13.30 -13.06
C GLY A 214 -9.66 -12.24 -11.99
N PHE A 215 -9.27 -11.08 -12.46
CA PHE A 215 -9.05 -9.89 -11.64
C PHE A 215 -10.26 -8.97 -11.74
N ASP A 216 -10.70 -8.40 -10.63
CA ASP A 216 -11.78 -7.42 -10.59
C ASP A 216 -11.27 -5.98 -10.36
N VAL A 217 -10.01 -5.83 -9.98
CA VAL A 217 -9.29 -4.54 -10.05
C VAL A 217 -8.03 -4.74 -10.88
N THR A 218 -7.93 -4.05 -12.00
CA THR A 218 -6.80 -4.17 -12.93
C THR A 218 -6.31 -2.79 -13.33
N VAL A 219 -5.02 -2.54 -13.19
CA VAL A 219 -4.33 -1.37 -13.74
C VAL A 219 -3.19 -1.87 -14.61
N ILE A 220 -3.25 -1.56 -15.89
CA ILE A 220 -2.24 -1.93 -16.88
C ILE A 220 -1.67 -0.66 -17.48
N THR A 221 -0.35 -0.57 -17.58
CA THR A 221 0.32 0.57 -18.21
C THR A 221 1.51 0.15 -19.06
N ASN A 222 1.87 0.95 -20.04
CA ASN A 222 3.15 0.80 -20.73
C ASN A 222 4.30 1.48 -19.99
N GLY A 223 3.98 2.45 -19.12
CA GLY A 223 4.90 3.19 -18.26
C GLY A 223 4.66 2.88 -16.79
N SER A 224 4.87 3.85 -15.93
CA SER A 224 4.84 3.65 -14.48
C SER A 224 3.43 3.67 -13.88
N ILE A 225 3.24 2.90 -12.80
CA ILE A 225 2.08 2.95 -11.93
C ILE A 225 2.52 3.53 -10.58
N ASN A 226 1.95 4.68 -10.21
CA ASN A 226 2.18 5.33 -8.93
C ASN A 226 0.92 5.28 -8.08
N VAL A 227 0.97 4.63 -6.93
CA VAL A 227 -0.14 4.55 -5.96
C VAL A 227 0.32 5.22 -4.66
N THR A 228 -0.27 6.37 -4.34
CA THR A 228 0.15 7.17 -3.19
C THR A 228 -1.05 7.52 -2.31
N ASN A 229 -0.92 7.34 -0.99
CA ASN A 229 -1.96 7.64 0.01
C ASN A 229 -3.33 7.05 -0.34
N SER A 230 -3.36 5.92 -1.01
CA SER A 230 -4.58 5.40 -1.65
C SER A 230 -4.97 4.04 -1.12
N LYS A 231 -6.21 3.65 -1.42
CA LYS A 231 -6.76 2.37 -1.02
C LYS A 231 -7.34 1.64 -2.23
N LEU A 232 -6.82 0.46 -2.52
CA LEU A 232 -7.32 -0.42 -3.58
C LEU A 232 -7.90 -1.69 -2.94
N ILE A 233 -9.17 -1.99 -3.22
CA ILE A 233 -9.88 -3.13 -2.67
C ILE A 233 -10.47 -3.95 -3.80
N SER A 234 -10.19 -5.24 -3.78
CA SER A 234 -10.66 -6.25 -4.71
C SER A 234 -11.34 -7.37 -3.94
N GLU A 235 -12.39 -7.95 -4.48
CA GLU A 235 -13.09 -9.11 -3.90
C GLU A 235 -12.76 -10.43 -4.62
N LYS A 236 -12.01 -10.38 -5.73
CA LYS A 236 -11.59 -11.59 -6.47
C LYS A 236 -10.10 -11.66 -6.67
N GLY A 237 -9.52 -10.72 -7.38
CA GLY A 237 -8.11 -10.64 -7.69
C GLY A 237 -7.72 -9.23 -8.11
N LEU A 238 -6.52 -8.81 -7.74
CA LEU A 238 -5.98 -7.49 -8.03
C LEU A 238 -4.72 -7.63 -8.89
N LYS A 239 -4.64 -6.81 -9.93
CA LYS A 239 -3.48 -6.76 -10.83
C LYS A 239 -3.00 -5.33 -11.03
N LEU A 240 -1.72 -5.10 -10.77
CA LEU A 240 -0.97 -3.93 -11.23
C LEU A 240 0.12 -4.41 -12.19
N ASP A 241 0.09 -3.97 -13.42
CA ASP A 241 0.98 -4.43 -14.48
C ASP A 241 1.51 -3.23 -15.27
N SER A 242 2.76 -2.89 -15.08
CA SER A 242 3.42 -1.80 -15.80
C SER A 242 4.18 -2.29 -17.04
N ASN A 243 3.85 -3.50 -17.51
CA ASN A 243 4.55 -4.12 -18.63
C ASN A 243 6.08 -4.08 -18.48
N ASP A 244 6.81 -3.95 -19.58
CA ASP A 244 8.26 -4.09 -19.60
C ASP A 244 9.03 -2.78 -19.33
N LYS A 245 8.39 -1.64 -19.19
CA LYS A 245 9.08 -0.33 -19.21
C LYS A 245 8.93 0.50 -17.95
N GLY A 246 7.83 0.34 -17.23
CA GLY A 246 7.48 1.17 -16.09
C GLY A 246 7.81 0.54 -14.75
N GLU A 247 7.87 1.38 -13.72
CA GLU A 247 8.00 0.97 -12.33
C GLU A 247 6.64 0.97 -11.64
N ILE A 248 6.47 0.11 -10.65
CA ILE A 248 5.34 0.20 -9.72
C ILE A 248 5.87 0.80 -8.41
N TYR A 249 5.31 1.94 -8.03
CA TYR A 249 5.63 2.61 -6.78
C TYR A 249 4.39 2.75 -5.91
N ILE A 250 4.39 2.13 -4.73
CA ILE A 250 3.28 2.11 -3.77
C ILE A 250 3.76 2.79 -2.49
N LEU A 251 3.19 3.96 -2.17
CA LEU A 251 3.60 4.79 -1.05
C LEU A 251 2.41 5.08 -0.13
N ASN A 252 2.58 4.85 1.19
CA ASN A 252 1.58 5.15 2.23
C ASN A 252 0.17 4.60 1.88
N SER A 253 0.10 3.45 1.21
CA SER A 253 -1.13 2.95 0.62
C SER A 253 -1.53 1.59 1.18
N GLN A 254 -2.80 1.26 1.03
CA GLN A 254 -3.34 -0.03 1.40
C GLN A 254 -3.92 -0.74 0.17
N ILE A 255 -3.42 -1.92 -0.12
CA ILE A 255 -3.91 -2.77 -1.20
C ILE A 255 -4.45 -4.06 -0.58
N THR A 256 -5.72 -4.36 -0.81
CA THR A 256 -6.39 -5.50 -0.20
C THR A 256 -7.13 -6.30 -1.26
N ASN A 257 -6.81 -7.58 -1.36
CA ASN A 257 -7.61 -8.55 -2.11
C ASN A 257 -8.31 -9.50 -1.13
N ASN A 258 -9.62 -9.34 -0.98
CA ASN A 258 -10.45 -10.19 -0.13
C ASN A 258 -10.83 -11.52 -0.78
N GLY A 259 -10.58 -11.66 -2.08
CA GLY A 259 -10.85 -12.88 -2.83
C GLY A 259 -9.72 -13.90 -2.74
N THR A 260 -10.01 -15.12 -3.17
CA THR A 260 -9.02 -16.22 -3.25
C THR A 260 -8.15 -16.17 -4.51
N GLY A 261 -8.46 -15.28 -5.46
CA GLY A 261 -7.63 -15.04 -6.62
C GLY A 261 -6.32 -14.32 -6.28
N PRO A 262 -5.43 -14.16 -7.26
CA PRO A 262 -4.12 -13.59 -7.01
C PRO A 262 -4.15 -12.08 -6.78
N CYS A 263 -3.23 -11.59 -5.96
CA CYS A 263 -2.81 -10.21 -5.88
C CYS A 263 -1.45 -10.10 -6.58
N SER A 264 -1.43 -9.60 -7.80
CA SER A 264 -0.30 -9.71 -8.73
C SER A 264 0.28 -8.35 -9.13
N PHE A 265 1.58 -8.22 -9.03
CA PHE A 265 2.34 -7.01 -9.38
C PHE A 265 3.45 -7.38 -10.36
N PHE A 266 3.41 -6.77 -11.53
CA PHE A 266 4.43 -6.98 -12.56
C PHE A 266 5.02 -5.66 -13.03
N ALA A 267 6.36 -5.54 -12.95
CA ALA A 267 7.11 -4.39 -13.43
C ALA A 267 8.54 -4.79 -13.72
N GLN A 268 8.97 -4.79 -14.98
CA GLN A 268 10.35 -5.22 -15.28
C GLN A 268 11.42 -4.43 -14.54
N PRO A 269 11.43 -3.08 -14.54
CA PRO A 269 12.48 -2.36 -13.84
C PRO A 269 12.41 -2.56 -12.33
N LYS A 270 11.30 -2.18 -11.70
CA LYS A 270 11.25 -2.12 -10.24
C LYS A 270 9.83 -2.12 -9.67
N ILE A 271 9.66 -2.82 -8.54
CA ILE A 271 8.52 -2.68 -7.65
C ILE A 271 9.03 -2.12 -6.32
N THR A 272 8.46 -1.01 -5.88
CA THR A 272 8.73 -0.41 -4.56
C THR A 272 7.46 -0.37 -3.74
N VAL A 273 7.51 -0.93 -2.53
CA VAL A 273 6.45 -0.84 -1.52
C VAL A 273 7.01 -0.07 -0.33
N ASP A 274 6.51 1.14 -0.10
CA ASP A 274 7.03 2.08 0.89
C ASP A 274 5.95 2.47 1.89
N ASN A 275 6.15 2.16 3.17
CA ASN A 275 5.19 2.41 4.25
C ASN A 275 3.75 1.96 3.92
N SER A 276 3.62 0.86 3.19
CA SER A 276 2.37 0.41 2.60
C SER A 276 2.05 -1.03 2.98
N ALA A 277 0.77 -1.35 3.02
CA ALA A 277 0.29 -2.70 3.30
C ALA A 277 -0.31 -3.34 2.05
N ILE A 278 0.15 -4.53 1.69
CA ILE A 278 -0.43 -5.38 0.66
C ILE A 278 -0.94 -6.65 1.33
N THR A 279 -2.24 -6.90 1.23
CA THR A 279 -2.88 -8.06 1.83
C THR A 279 -3.68 -8.82 0.78
N GLY A 280 -3.35 -10.08 0.55
CA GLY A 280 -4.09 -10.97 -0.33
C GLY A 280 -4.61 -12.18 0.44
N LYS A 281 -5.91 -12.47 0.37
CA LYS A 281 -6.47 -13.70 0.95
C LYS A 281 -6.03 -14.95 0.17
N GLY A 282 -5.81 -14.80 -1.14
CA GLY A 282 -5.17 -15.79 -1.99
C GLY A 282 -3.65 -15.61 -2.07
N MET A 283 -3.09 -15.87 -3.25
CA MET A 283 -1.67 -15.70 -3.53
C MET A 283 -1.29 -14.22 -3.67
N VAL A 284 -0.09 -13.84 -3.19
CA VAL A 284 0.54 -12.55 -3.49
C VAL A 284 1.79 -12.80 -4.33
N ALA A 285 1.87 -12.14 -5.48
CA ALA A 285 2.99 -12.32 -6.42
C ALA A 285 3.60 -10.98 -6.85
N LEU A 286 4.91 -10.86 -6.74
CA LEU A 286 5.70 -9.72 -7.24
C LEU A 286 6.72 -10.22 -8.26
N ASN A 287 6.81 -9.55 -9.40
CA ASN A 287 7.75 -9.90 -10.45
C ASN A 287 8.42 -8.63 -11.01
N ALA A 288 9.73 -8.46 -10.79
CA ALA A 288 10.49 -7.31 -11.24
C ALA A 288 11.99 -7.63 -11.36
N ASN A 289 12.79 -6.71 -11.90
CA ASN A 289 14.25 -6.80 -11.77
C ASN A 289 14.69 -6.45 -10.33
N TYR A 290 14.05 -5.45 -9.73
CA TYR A 290 14.28 -5.03 -8.35
C TYR A 290 12.98 -5.04 -7.56
N VAL A 291 12.98 -5.68 -6.40
CA VAL A 291 11.87 -5.62 -5.43
C VAL A 291 12.39 -4.98 -4.15
N ASP A 292 11.82 -3.83 -3.79
CA ASP A 292 12.22 -3.02 -2.63
C ASP A 292 11.04 -2.82 -1.68
N ILE A 293 11.02 -3.58 -0.61
CA ILE A 293 10.02 -3.44 0.47
C ILE A 293 10.67 -2.62 1.58
N LYS A 294 10.33 -1.33 1.66
CA LYS A 294 10.98 -0.40 2.57
C LYS A 294 10.03 0.29 3.52
N GLY A 295 10.55 0.66 4.68
CA GLY A 295 9.78 1.24 5.77
C GLY A 295 9.22 0.17 6.72
N LEU A 296 9.32 0.45 8.02
CA LEU A 296 8.90 -0.46 9.10
C LEU A 296 7.38 -0.75 9.11
N LYS A 297 6.60 0.07 8.41
CA LYS A 297 5.15 -0.13 8.25
C LYS A 297 4.80 -0.91 6.99
N SER A 298 5.79 -1.26 6.17
CA SER A 298 5.53 -2.05 4.97
C SER A 298 5.28 -3.49 5.33
N SER A 299 4.17 -4.02 4.86
CA SER A 299 3.81 -5.41 5.07
C SER A 299 3.21 -6.03 3.81
N LEU A 300 3.66 -7.23 3.48
CA LEU A 300 3.05 -8.08 2.49
C LEU A 300 2.53 -9.33 3.19
N THR A 301 1.23 -9.54 3.15
CA THR A 301 0.60 -10.69 3.78
C THR A 301 -0.19 -11.49 2.75
N SER A 302 0.09 -12.78 2.67
CA SER A 302 -0.63 -13.72 1.81
C SER A 302 -1.38 -14.77 2.64
N GLY A 303 -2.67 -14.95 2.38
CA GLY A 303 -3.47 -16.04 2.94
C GLY A 303 -3.17 -17.40 2.30
N GLY A 304 -2.61 -17.40 1.10
CA GLY A 304 -2.04 -18.55 0.39
C GLY A 304 -0.53 -18.40 0.22
N ASP A 305 -0.02 -18.74 -0.96
CA ASP A 305 1.40 -18.66 -1.27
C ASP A 305 1.85 -17.21 -1.53
N MET A 306 3.11 -16.93 -1.29
CA MET A 306 3.76 -15.70 -1.71
C MET A 306 4.92 -16.02 -2.65
N MET A 307 4.94 -15.37 -3.81
CA MET A 307 5.98 -15.54 -4.82
C MET A 307 6.65 -14.21 -5.14
N ILE A 308 7.96 -14.15 -5.03
CA ILE A 308 8.74 -12.96 -5.39
C ILE A 308 9.81 -13.36 -6.39
N PHE A 309 9.68 -12.84 -7.61
CA PHE A 309 10.69 -13.00 -8.66
C PHE A 309 11.45 -11.69 -8.81
N ALA A 310 12.78 -11.73 -8.60
CA ALA A 310 13.63 -10.57 -8.82
C ALA A 310 14.91 -10.97 -9.55
N PHE A 311 15.15 -10.33 -10.68
CA PHE A 311 16.37 -10.65 -11.43
C PHE A 311 17.63 -10.14 -10.74
N THR A 312 17.61 -8.93 -10.18
CA THR A 312 18.80 -8.24 -9.68
C THR A 312 18.86 -8.16 -8.16
N GLU A 313 17.79 -7.75 -7.50
CA GLU A 313 17.81 -7.56 -6.04
C GLU A 313 16.43 -7.72 -5.40
N ILE A 314 16.40 -8.38 -4.24
CA ILE A 314 15.31 -8.31 -3.27
C ILE A 314 15.87 -7.61 -2.04
N LYS A 315 15.27 -6.47 -1.67
CA LYS A 315 15.55 -5.74 -0.44
C LYS A 315 14.29 -5.68 0.41
N ASN A 316 14.37 -6.13 1.64
CA ASN A 316 13.26 -6.11 2.59
C ASN A 316 13.66 -5.45 3.91
N THR A 317 12.94 -4.42 4.31
CA THR A 317 13.01 -3.82 5.65
C THR A 317 11.66 -3.88 6.39
N GLY A 318 10.64 -4.43 5.75
CA GLY A 318 9.28 -4.62 6.27
C GLY A 318 8.99 -6.07 6.67
N GLU A 319 7.72 -6.43 6.66
CA GLU A 319 7.23 -7.77 6.99
C GLU A 319 6.71 -8.48 5.74
N LEU A 320 7.16 -9.70 5.50
CA LEU A 320 6.69 -10.60 4.45
C LEU A 320 6.16 -11.86 5.11
N ILE A 321 4.86 -12.13 4.98
CA ILE A 321 4.21 -13.20 5.71
C ILE A 321 3.31 -14.01 4.77
N SER A 322 3.60 -15.30 4.64
CA SER A 322 2.83 -16.23 3.83
C SER A 322 2.16 -17.31 4.67
N ASN A 323 0.87 -17.53 4.47
CA ASN A 323 0.15 -18.65 5.09
C ASN A 323 0.33 -19.98 4.31
N GLY A 324 1.03 -19.94 3.20
CA GLY A 324 1.49 -21.10 2.43
C GLY A 324 2.99 -21.05 2.24
N TYR A 325 3.45 -21.28 1.01
CA TYR A 325 4.84 -21.18 0.62
C TYR A 325 5.27 -19.72 0.49
N LEU A 326 6.48 -19.42 0.94
CA LEU A 326 7.18 -18.17 0.60
C LEU A 326 8.34 -18.52 -0.33
N ASN A 327 8.16 -18.26 -1.61
CA ASN A 327 9.11 -18.64 -2.64
C ASN A 327 9.74 -17.38 -3.29
N MET A 328 11.04 -17.27 -3.22
CA MET A 328 11.82 -16.20 -3.84
C MET A 328 12.77 -16.78 -4.88
N VAL A 329 12.67 -16.29 -6.09
CA VAL A 329 13.52 -16.72 -7.21
C VAL A 329 14.35 -15.55 -7.68
N MET A 330 15.66 -15.72 -7.75
CA MET A 330 16.60 -14.70 -8.15
C MET A 330 17.59 -15.22 -9.22
N SER A 331 18.21 -14.30 -9.96
CA SER A 331 19.29 -14.67 -10.84
C SER A 331 20.54 -15.12 -10.07
N ASN A 332 21.47 -15.75 -10.78
CA ASN A 332 22.75 -16.20 -10.21
C ASN A 332 23.68 -15.07 -9.74
N TYR A 333 23.36 -13.82 -10.07
CA TYR A 333 24.14 -12.63 -9.68
C TYR A 333 23.32 -11.65 -8.85
N GLY A 334 22.12 -12.05 -8.46
CA GLY A 334 21.23 -11.21 -7.66
C GLY A 334 21.77 -10.94 -6.26
N LYS A 335 21.16 -9.99 -5.59
CA LYS A 335 21.42 -9.67 -4.18
C LYS A 335 20.16 -9.90 -3.38
N PHE A 336 20.30 -10.65 -2.30
CA PHE A 336 19.25 -10.83 -1.32
C PHE A 336 19.63 -10.10 -0.03
N ASN A 337 18.88 -9.07 0.30
CA ASN A 337 19.13 -8.23 1.47
C ASN A 337 17.87 -8.17 2.36
N ASN A 338 17.89 -8.90 3.47
CA ASN A 338 16.81 -8.91 4.45
C ASN A 338 17.24 -8.23 5.75
N MET A 339 16.61 -7.12 6.06
CA MET A 339 16.69 -6.40 7.33
C MET A 339 15.34 -6.42 8.07
N GLY A 340 14.31 -6.98 7.44
CA GLY A 340 12.96 -7.14 7.96
C GLY A 340 12.66 -8.58 8.38
N VAL A 341 11.38 -8.89 8.50
CA VAL A 341 10.88 -10.20 8.91
C VAL A 341 10.29 -10.91 7.70
N MET A 342 10.65 -12.16 7.49
CA MET A 342 10.09 -13.03 6.46
C MET A 342 9.65 -14.34 7.09
N LEU A 343 8.37 -14.67 6.95
CA LEU A 343 7.77 -15.86 7.57
C LEU A 343 6.91 -16.63 6.57
N SER A 344 7.00 -17.95 6.63
CA SER A 344 6.05 -18.82 5.96
C SER A 344 5.51 -19.87 6.92
N LYS A 345 4.27 -20.28 6.70
CA LYS A 345 3.69 -21.41 7.43
C LYS A 345 4.26 -22.74 6.94
N ASP A 346 4.25 -22.95 5.63
CA ASP A 346 4.59 -24.24 5.08
C ASP A 346 6.08 -24.35 4.73
N TYR A 347 6.56 -23.54 3.81
CA TYR A 347 7.93 -23.67 3.30
C TYR A 347 8.49 -22.31 2.86
N LEU A 348 9.73 -22.02 3.21
CA LEU A 348 10.44 -20.84 2.74
C LEU A 348 11.60 -21.27 1.83
N GLN A 349 11.60 -20.81 0.61
CA GLN A 349 12.66 -21.08 -0.34
C GLN A 349 13.23 -19.79 -0.94
N ILE A 350 14.55 -19.71 -0.98
CA ILE A 350 15.27 -18.70 -1.76
C ILE A 350 16.13 -19.45 -2.76
N TYR A 351 15.76 -19.34 -4.02
CA TYR A 351 16.37 -20.10 -5.12
C TYR A 351 17.13 -19.17 -6.06
N GLY A 352 18.15 -19.71 -6.70
CA GLY A 352 19.11 -19.00 -7.54
C GLY A 352 20.49 -19.05 -6.90
N SER A 353 21.34 -18.10 -7.20
CA SER A 353 22.66 -17.97 -6.55
C SER A 353 22.92 -16.54 -6.09
N PRO A 354 21.98 -15.91 -5.37
CA PRO A 354 22.17 -14.54 -4.89
C PRO A 354 23.31 -14.45 -3.89
N VAL A 355 23.86 -13.25 -3.75
CA VAL A 355 24.68 -12.89 -2.59
C VAL A 355 23.75 -12.59 -1.42
N PHE A 356 23.84 -13.40 -0.37
CA PHE A 356 22.98 -13.26 0.82
C PHE A 356 23.51 -12.24 1.80
N GLN A 357 22.59 -11.38 2.27
CA GLN A 357 22.75 -10.60 3.49
C GLN A 357 21.45 -10.72 4.28
N ASN A 358 21.46 -11.45 5.38
CA ASN A 358 20.33 -11.56 6.29
C ASN A 358 20.72 -11.03 7.65
N LEU A 359 20.11 -9.91 8.06
CA LEU A 359 20.37 -9.22 9.33
C LEU A 359 19.19 -9.35 10.30
N ASN A 360 18.12 -10.02 9.90
CA ASN A 360 16.94 -10.22 10.73
C ASN A 360 16.34 -11.63 10.49
N ILE A 361 15.05 -11.82 10.61
CA ILE A 361 14.41 -13.13 10.71
C ILE A 361 14.03 -13.67 9.33
N LEU A 362 14.45 -14.91 9.07
CA LEU A 362 13.92 -15.79 8.03
C LEU A 362 13.33 -17.00 8.73
N GLY A 363 12.02 -17.19 8.65
CA GLY A 363 11.35 -18.22 9.43
C GLY A 363 10.35 -19.06 8.65
N SER A 364 10.26 -20.36 9.01
CA SER A 364 9.24 -21.27 8.53
C SER A 364 8.81 -22.22 9.65
N GLN A 365 7.52 -22.56 9.65
CA GLN A 365 7.03 -23.65 10.53
C GLN A 365 7.45 -25.03 10.04
N SER A 366 7.80 -25.15 8.76
CA SER A 366 8.29 -26.37 8.13
C SER A 366 9.77 -26.21 7.79
N ASP A 367 10.11 -26.21 6.53
CA ASP A 367 11.48 -26.21 6.06
C ASP A 367 11.91 -24.86 5.50
N ILE A 368 13.20 -24.55 5.62
CA ILE A 368 13.84 -23.44 4.90
C ILE A 368 14.91 -24.01 3.97
N SER A 369 14.91 -23.59 2.71
CA SER A 369 15.93 -23.93 1.73
C SER A 369 16.56 -22.67 1.14
N LEU A 370 17.84 -22.47 1.42
CA LEU A 370 18.61 -21.33 0.97
C LEU A 370 19.64 -21.77 -0.07
N TRP A 371 19.57 -21.22 -1.27
CA TRP A 371 20.51 -21.47 -2.35
C TRP A 371 21.23 -20.17 -2.73
N GLY A 372 22.55 -20.13 -2.67
CA GLY A 372 23.29 -18.96 -3.08
C GLY A 372 24.67 -18.82 -2.47
N ARG A 373 25.37 -17.74 -2.89
CA ARG A 373 26.68 -17.38 -2.33
C ARG A 373 26.50 -16.83 -0.93
N ASN A 374 27.36 -17.23 -0.02
CA ASN A 374 27.31 -16.84 1.39
C ASN A 374 25.98 -17.19 2.10
N ALA A 375 25.18 -18.11 1.55
CA ALA A 375 23.94 -18.54 2.19
C ALA A 375 24.15 -19.09 3.60
N GLY A 376 25.33 -19.66 3.89
CA GLY A 376 25.72 -20.05 5.25
C GLY A 376 25.84 -18.89 6.25
N ALA A 377 26.18 -17.69 5.79
CA ALA A 377 26.24 -16.51 6.66
C ALA A 377 24.85 -15.99 7.08
N ALA A 378 23.82 -16.33 6.32
CA ALA A 378 22.43 -15.98 6.66
C ALA A 378 21.83 -16.83 7.80
N TYR A 379 22.54 -17.88 8.20
CA TYR A 379 22.03 -18.90 9.13
C TYR A 379 21.68 -18.36 10.52
N THR A 380 22.35 -17.32 11.00
CA THR A 380 22.11 -16.75 12.33
C THR A 380 20.69 -16.23 12.54
N GLY A 381 20.05 -15.70 11.49
CA GLY A 381 18.67 -15.20 11.51
C GLY A 381 17.61 -16.23 11.09
N VAL A 382 18.04 -17.45 10.74
CA VAL A 382 17.12 -18.50 10.27
C VAL A 382 16.49 -19.23 11.43
N LYS A 383 15.18 -19.46 11.34
CA LYS A 383 14.38 -20.18 12.33
C LYS A 383 13.46 -21.18 11.63
N ALA A 384 13.77 -22.46 11.69
CA ALA A 384 12.93 -23.54 11.15
C ALA A 384 13.33 -24.89 11.76
N PRO A 385 12.43 -25.90 11.76
CA PRO A 385 12.75 -27.28 12.15
C PRO A 385 13.83 -27.90 11.28
N ILE A 386 13.81 -27.64 9.98
CA ILE A 386 14.78 -28.15 9.02
C ILE A 386 15.31 -27.01 8.18
N VAL A 387 16.63 -26.84 8.14
CA VAL A 387 17.28 -25.81 7.32
C VAL A 387 18.27 -26.47 6.38
N LYS A 388 18.10 -26.20 5.09
CA LYS A 388 19.02 -26.63 4.04
C LYS A 388 19.74 -25.43 3.43
N VAL A 389 21.05 -25.49 3.34
CA VAL A 389 21.88 -24.47 2.70
C VAL A 389 22.64 -25.12 1.55
N ASN A 390 22.39 -24.67 0.33
CA ASN A 390 22.94 -25.24 -0.89
C ASN A 390 22.79 -26.78 -0.98
N GLY A 391 21.63 -27.28 -0.52
CA GLY A 391 21.32 -28.71 -0.51
C GLY A 391 21.83 -29.50 0.71
N TYR A 392 22.69 -28.92 1.54
CA TYR A 392 23.19 -29.56 2.76
C TYR A 392 22.24 -29.29 3.92
N ASP A 393 21.88 -30.37 4.64
CA ASP A 393 21.08 -30.28 5.84
C ASP A 393 21.93 -29.70 6.98
N MET A 394 21.51 -28.53 7.50
CA MET A 394 22.19 -27.83 8.59
C MET A 394 21.56 -28.15 9.95
N GLY A 395 20.54 -29.00 9.98
CA GLY A 395 19.82 -29.36 11.20
C GLY A 395 18.86 -28.28 11.70
N LEU A 396 18.51 -28.36 12.98
CA LEU A 396 17.57 -27.47 13.64
C LEU A 396 18.24 -26.12 13.96
N ALA A 397 17.67 -25.03 13.43
CA ALA A 397 18.15 -23.67 13.70
C ALA A 397 17.28 -22.88 14.70
N GLY A 398 16.33 -23.53 15.35
CA GLY A 398 15.34 -22.92 16.22
C GLY A 398 13.92 -23.14 15.68
N ASN A 399 12.92 -22.80 16.47
CA ASN A 399 11.53 -22.98 16.09
C ASN A 399 10.85 -21.63 15.94
N ILE A 400 10.11 -21.47 14.86
CA ILE A 400 9.10 -20.42 14.71
C ILE A 400 7.75 -21.09 14.77
N TYR A 401 6.90 -20.56 15.63
CA TYR A 401 5.49 -20.92 15.67
C TYR A 401 4.72 -19.75 15.12
N ALA A 402 4.28 -19.84 13.87
CA ALA A 402 3.37 -18.88 13.27
C ALA A 402 1.95 -19.45 13.30
N LEU A 403 1.07 -18.73 13.96
CA LEU A 403 -0.35 -19.01 13.95
C LEU A 403 -1.01 -18.07 12.96
N PHE A 404 -1.37 -18.59 11.81
CA PHE A 404 -2.12 -17.86 10.81
C PHE A 404 -3.61 -18.02 11.10
N SER A 405 -4.32 -16.91 11.20
CA SER A 405 -5.78 -16.92 11.20
C SER A 405 -6.29 -16.70 9.78
N PRO A 406 -6.93 -17.69 9.15
CA PRO A 406 -7.46 -17.53 7.80
C PRO A 406 -8.61 -16.52 7.71
N SER A 407 -9.25 -16.19 8.83
CA SER A 407 -10.42 -15.31 8.86
C SER A 407 -10.09 -13.83 8.89
N ASP A 408 -9.01 -13.44 9.56
CA ASP A 408 -8.64 -12.03 9.78
C ASP A 408 -7.29 -11.65 9.20
N LEU A 409 -6.61 -12.57 8.52
CA LEU A 409 -5.26 -12.41 7.96
C LEU A 409 -4.22 -11.96 9.01
N THR A 410 -4.53 -12.13 10.29
CA THR A 410 -3.61 -11.78 11.37
C THR A 410 -2.60 -12.89 11.58
N VAL A 411 -1.32 -12.57 11.51
CA VAL A 411 -0.25 -13.52 11.76
C VAL A 411 0.24 -13.39 13.20
N LYS A 412 0.27 -14.53 13.86
CA LYS A 412 0.76 -14.68 15.22
C LYS A 412 1.98 -15.58 15.19
N TYR A 413 3.13 -15.06 15.53
CA TYR A 413 4.36 -15.87 15.58
C TYR A 413 5.11 -15.74 16.90
N VAL A 414 5.80 -16.80 17.24
CA VAL A 414 6.69 -16.88 18.38
C VAL A 414 7.98 -17.56 17.98
N ILE A 415 9.08 -16.96 18.35
CA ILE A 415 10.42 -17.47 18.09
C ILE A 415 10.94 -18.11 19.38
N ALA A 416 11.36 -19.36 19.31
CA ALA A 416 12.01 -20.07 20.41
C ALA A 416 13.44 -20.47 20.04
N GLY A 417 14.33 -20.43 21.02
CA GLY A 417 15.72 -20.88 20.88
C GLY A 417 15.83 -22.41 20.78
N ILE A 418 16.97 -22.88 20.27
CA ILE A 418 17.30 -24.32 20.23
C ILE A 418 17.51 -24.82 21.67
N GLY A 419 16.90 -25.95 21.98
CA GLY A 419 17.09 -26.62 23.28
C GLY A 419 16.21 -26.13 24.43
N GLU A 420 15.41 -25.09 24.24
CA GLU A 420 14.56 -24.53 25.30
C GLU A 420 13.17 -25.15 25.38
N VAL A 421 12.83 -26.03 24.47
CA VAL A 421 11.50 -26.67 24.38
C VAL A 421 11.63 -28.18 24.32
N ALA A 422 11.05 -28.83 25.33
CA ALA A 422 11.04 -30.30 25.39
C ALA A 422 10.16 -30.94 24.30
N PRO A 423 10.53 -32.12 23.79
CA PRO A 423 9.69 -32.87 22.84
C PRO A 423 8.28 -33.11 23.39
N GLY A 424 7.26 -32.78 22.62
CA GLY A 424 5.83 -32.98 22.98
C GLY A 424 5.11 -31.77 23.57
N GLY A 425 5.82 -30.68 23.95
CA GLY A 425 5.22 -29.47 24.50
C GLY A 425 5.17 -28.27 23.55
N TYR A 426 5.69 -28.42 22.35
CA TYR A 426 5.94 -27.33 21.40
C TYR A 426 4.69 -26.51 21.04
N GLY A 427 3.59 -27.19 20.71
CA GLY A 427 2.36 -26.51 20.29
C GLY A 427 1.75 -25.63 21.40
N THR A 428 1.81 -26.09 22.65
CA THR A 428 1.22 -25.39 23.80
C THR A 428 2.05 -24.17 24.19
N ILE A 429 3.38 -24.31 24.20
CA ILE A 429 4.29 -23.20 24.53
C ILE A 429 4.27 -22.18 23.40
N GLY A 430 4.30 -22.62 22.14
CA GLY A 430 4.21 -21.74 20.99
C GLY A 430 2.92 -20.93 20.94
N SER A 431 1.77 -21.56 21.24
CA SER A 431 0.48 -20.86 21.27
C SER A 431 0.39 -19.85 22.43
N ALA A 432 0.91 -20.18 23.61
CA ALA A 432 0.92 -19.28 24.77
C ALA A 432 1.83 -18.06 24.54
N ALA A 433 3.02 -18.29 24.03
CA ALA A 433 3.96 -17.21 23.71
C ALA A 433 3.50 -16.37 22.52
N SER A 434 2.83 -16.97 21.52
CA SER A 434 2.16 -16.26 20.42
C SER A 434 1.04 -15.37 20.94
N SER A 435 0.23 -15.85 21.89
CA SER A 435 -0.82 -15.06 22.51
C SER A 435 -0.24 -13.89 23.32
N ALA A 436 0.90 -14.07 24.00
CA ALA A 436 1.60 -13.00 24.70
C ALA A 436 2.15 -11.93 23.73
N TYR A 437 2.77 -12.36 22.65
CA TYR A 437 3.28 -11.46 21.61
C TYR A 437 2.17 -10.65 20.95
N ASN A 438 1.03 -11.25 20.69
CA ASN A 438 -0.11 -10.52 20.12
C ASN A 438 -0.80 -9.58 21.09
N CYS A 439 -0.89 -9.93 22.37
CA CYS A 439 -1.32 -8.98 23.39
C CYS A 439 -0.38 -7.77 23.40
N TYR A 440 0.91 -8.00 23.30
CA TYR A 440 1.91 -6.94 23.16
C TYR A 440 1.72 -6.11 21.89
N LYS A 441 1.65 -6.73 20.72
CA LYS A 441 1.54 -6.05 19.42
C LYS A 441 0.22 -5.28 19.28
N ASN A 442 -0.89 -5.84 19.75
CA ASN A 442 -2.21 -5.21 19.63
C ASN A 442 -2.48 -4.14 20.69
N ASN A 443 -1.84 -4.23 21.88
CA ASN A 443 -2.04 -3.29 22.97
C ASN A 443 -0.95 -2.20 23.05
N TYR A 444 -0.02 -2.19 22.11
CA TYR A 444 1.09 -1.22 22.09
C TYR A 444 0.64 0.25 21.97
N SER A 445 -0.61 0.48 21.58
CA SER A 445 -1.22 1.81 21.51
C SER A 445 -1.83 2.29 22.83
N GLU A 446 -1.89 1.45 23.87
CA GLU A 446 -2.48 1.82 25.15
C GLU A 446 -1.44 2.31 26.16
N PRO A 447 -1.60 3.52 26.73
CA PRO A 447 -0.63 4.13 27.66
C PRO A 447 -0.29 3.27 28.89
N THR A 448 -1.25 2.47 29.34
CA THR A 448 -1.11 1.61 30.52
C THR A 448 -0.17 0.42 30.29
N THR A 449 -0.20 -0.14 29.07
CA THR A 449 0.67 -1.27 28.70
C THR A 449 2.08 -0.80 28.42
N GLN A 450 2.26 0.41 27.88
CA GLN A 450 3.57 1.04 27.70
C GLN A 450 4.28 1.33 29.03
N ALA A 451 3.56 1.84 30.02
CA ALA A 451 4.13 2.10 31.35
C ALA A 451 4.59 0.81 32.05
N ILE A 452 3.81 -0.25 31.92
CA ILE A 452 4.13 -1.56 32.51
C ILE A 452 5.34 -2.22 31.82
N ILE A 453 5.47 -2.11 30.49
CA ILE A 453 6.59 -2.70 29.77
C ILE A 453 7.90 -1.92 29.97
N SER A 454 7.85 -0.59 30.08
CA SER A 454 9.05 0.24 30.23
C SER A 454 9.70 0.11 31.62
N ASP A 455 8.89 -0.01 32.67
CA ASP A 455 9.41 0.00 34.07
C ASP A 455 9.66 -1.40 34.67
N THR A 456 8.99 -2.42 34.12
CA THR A 456 9.05 -3.79 34.67
C THR A 456 9.18 -4.88 33.59
N GLY A 457 9.77 -4.56 32.44
CA GLY A 457 9.82 -5.43 31.25
C GLY A 457 10.19 -6.90 31.52
N GLU A 458 11.06 -7.14 32.50
CA GLU A 458 11.46 -8.50 32.93
C GLU A 458 10.36 -9.21 33.70
N PHE A 459 9.72 -8.52 34.63
CA PHE A 459 8.68 -9.07 35.49
C PHE A 459 7.42 -9.44 34.69
N ILE A 460 7.00 -8.59 33.77
CA ILE A 460 5.80 -8.83 32.99
C ILE A 460 5.98 -9.92 31.96
N THR A 461 7.12 -10.00 31.29
CA THR A 461 7.41 -11.09 30.36
C THR A 461 7.37 -12.44 31.03
N ILE A 462 7.91 -12.54 32.24
CA ILE A 462 7.89 -13.76 33.04
C ILE A 462 6.50 -14.04 33.61
N GLU A 463 5.80 -13.05 34.12
CA GLU A 463 4.49 -13.24 34.75
C GLU A 463 3.38 -13.48 33.74
N VAL A 464 3.36 -12.74 32.60
CA VAL A 464 2.45 -13.00 31.49
C VAL A 464 2.73 -14.37 30.87
N GLY A 465 3.99 -14.73 30.68
CA GLY A 465 4.39 -16.07 30.26
C GLY A 465 3.90 -17.15 31.22
N LYS A 466 4.08 -16.98 32.54
CA LYS A 466 3.60 -17.91 33.56
C LYS A 466 2.07 -18.02 33.61
N GLN A 467 1.34 -16.92 33.51
CA GLN A 467 -0.12 -16.92 33.52
C GLN A 467 -0.71 -17.58 32.25
N LEU A 468 -0.12 -17.33 31.09
CA LEU A 468 -0.52 -17.95 29.84
C LEU A 468 -0.22 -19.46 29.82
N LEU A 469 0.92 -19.87 30.35
CA LEU A 469 1.31 -21.26 30.49
C LEU A 469 0.46 -22.00 31.53
N LYS A 470 0.07 -21.33 32.62
CA LYS A 470 -0.89 -21.86 33.59
C LYS A 470 -2.27 -22.06 32.97
N LYS A 471 -2.75 -21.14 32.13
CA LYS A 471 -3.97 -21.28 31.33
C LYS A 471 -3.89 -22.41 30.29
N ALA A 472 -2.70 -22.63 29.73
CA ALA A 472 -2.43 -23.71 28.79
C ALA A 472 -2.17 -25.08 29.43
N GLY A 473 -2.22 -25.18 30.79
CA GLY A 473 -2.04 -26.44 31.52
C GLY A 473 -0.59 -26.90 31.68
N VAL A 474 0.38 -26.02 31.39
CA VAL A 474 1.81 -26.32 31.54
C VAL A 474 2.29 -25.84 32.91
N VAL A 475 2.66 -26.75 33.79
CA VAL A 475 3.10 -26.44 35.16
C VAL A 475 4.63 -26.46 35.23
N GLY A 476 5.17 -25.29 35.59
CA GLY A 476 6.48 -25.02 36.20
C GLY A 476 7.69 -25.90 35.82
N SER A 477 8.42 -25.51 34.76
CA SER A 477 9.75 -26.11 34.51
C SER A 477 10.69 -25.06 33.86
N GLY A 478 11.99 -25.31 33.94
CA GLY A 478 13.03 -24.45 33.33
C GLY A 478 12.79 -23.99 31.90
N PRO A 479 12.18 -24.79 31.00
CA PRO A 479 11.85 -24.37 29.63
C PRO A 479 10.92 -23.16 29.52
N VAL A 480 10.04 -22.95 30.49
CA VAL A 480 9.11 -21.80 30.54
C VAL A 480 9.83 -20.48 30.74
N ILE A 481 10.86 -20.49 31.58
CA ILE A 481 11.68 -19.31 31.85
C ILE A 481 12.53 -18.97 30.63
N GLY A 482 13.07 -19.97 29.94
CA GLY A 482 13.80 -19.81 28.69
C GLY A 482 12.95 -19.19 27.59
N ALA A 483 11.76 -19.70 27.37
CA ALA A 483 10.82 -19.14 26.35
C ALA A 483 10.42 -17.70 26.66
N ALA A 484 10.21 -17.36 27.96
CA ALA A 484 9.90 -16.00 28.39
C ALA A 484 11.08 -15.04 28.21
N LEU A 485 12.30 -15.50 28.43
CA LEU A 485 13.53 -14.70 28.23
C LEU A 485 13.78 -14.45 26.71
N VAL A 486 13.61 -15.45 25.87
CA VAL A 486 13.73 -15.31 24.42
C VAL A 486 12.68 -14.34 23.86
N LEU A 487 11.45 -14.42 24.35
CA LEU A 487 10.40 -13.47 23.98
C LEU A 487 10.75 -12.04 24.43
N LYS A 488 11.30 -11.89 25.64
CA LYS A 488 11.79 -10.60 26.17
C LYS A 488 12.88 -10.01 25.27
N ASP A 489 13.83 -10.83 24.85
CA ASP A 489 14.95 -10.36 24.02
C ASP A 489 14.49 -10.00 22.60
N ALA A 490 13.56 -10.75 22.03
CA ALA A 490 12.95 -10.43 20.75
C ALA A 490 12.14 -9.12 20.81
N ILE A 491 11.32 -8.93 21.84
CA ILE A 491 10.55 -7.70 22.08
C ILE A 491 11.48 -6.50 22.29
N ARG A 492 12.52 -6.66 23.11
CA ARG A 492 13.51 -5.60 23.34
C ARG A 492 14.24 -5.20 22.06
N TYR A 493 14.58 -6.15 21.22
CA TYR A 493 15.29 -5.88 19.97
C TYR A 493 14.43 -5.10 18.99
N GLU A 494 13.14 -5.42 18.85
CA GLU A 494 12.21 -4.73 17.98
C GLU A 494 11.93 -3.29 18.46
N ASP A 495 11.61 -3.11 19.73
CA ASP A 495 11.43 -1.78 20.36
C ASP A 495 12.68 -0.92 20.23
N TYR A 496 13.82 -1.55 20.36
CA TYR A 496 15.11 -0.95 20.32
C TYR A 496 15.45 -0.41 18.93
N SER A 497 15.29 -1.21 17.89
CA SER A 497 15.55 -0.80 16.51
C SER A 497 14.64 0.37 16.10
N ILE A 498 13.35 0.31 16.41
CA ILE A 498 12.39 1.38 16.17
C ILE A 498 12.72 2.64 16.97
N SER A 499 13.11 2.49 18.22
CA SER A 499 13.52 3.61 19.07
C SER A 499 14.80 4.27 18.59
N LEU A 500 15.76 3.48 18.09
CA LEU A 500 17.00 3.99 17.50
C LEU A 500 16.74 4.76 16.22
N ASP A 501 15.95 4.21 15.30
CA ASP A 501 15.66 4.86 14.02
C ASP A 501 14.90 6.16 14.22
N ARG A 502 14.00 6.23 15.18
CA ARG A 502 13.31 7.48 15.56
C ARG A 502 14.23 8.51 16.24
N LYS A 503 15.21 8.05 17.02
CA LYS A 503 16.11 8.95 17.76
C LYS A 503 17.33 9.35 16.99
N PHE A 504 17.92 8.43 16.24
CA PHE A 504 19.25 8.57 15.63
C PHE A 504 19.26 8.51 14.12
N GLY A 505 18.09 8.37 13.46
CA GLY A 505 17.95 8.27 12.03
C GLY A 505 18.10 6.85 11.49
N ALA A 506 17.74 6.68 10.22
CA ALA A 506 17.80 5.40 9.53
C ALA A 506 19.23 4.86 9.46
N TYR A 507 19.40 3.56 9.71
CA TYR A 507 20.69 2.89 9.66
C TYR A 507 21.11 2.62 8.21
N ASP A 508 22.25 3.14 7.80
CA ASP A 508 22.87 2.82 6.52
C ASP A 508 23.75 1.57 6.67
N VAL A 509 23.29 0.48 6.13
CA VAL A 509 23.95 -0.83 6.22
C VAL A 509 25.29 -0.88 5.49
N LEU A 510 25.48 -0.02 4.48
CA LEU A 510 26.71 0.01 3.69
C LEU A 510 27.87 0.68 4.45
N THR A 511 27.56 1.73 5.20
CA THR A 511 28.55 2.51 5.93
C THR A 511 28.60 2.18 7.42
N GLY A 512 27.57 1.53 7.95
CA GLY A 512 27.40 1.31 9.39
C GLY A 512 26.97 2.57 10.16
N ASP A 513 26.63 3.63 9.45
CA ASP A 513 26.26 4.93 10.02
C ASP A 513 24.74 5.09 10.05
N ARG A 514 24.25 6.01 10.85
CA ARG A 514 22.86 6.46 10.82
C ARG A 514 22.74 7.78 10.07
N VAL A 515 21.63 7.98 9.39
CA VAL A 515 21.42 9.15 8.55
C VAL A 515 20.18 9.90 9.01
N LEU A 516 20.32 11.19 9.27
CA LEU A 516 19.24 12.15 9.50
C LEU A 516 19.28 13.23 8.42
N GLN A 517 18.10 13.70 8.03
CA GLN A 517 17.98 14.87 7.15
C GLN A 517 18.26 16.15 7.93
N GLY A 518 19.09 17.03 7.37
CA GLY A 518 19.36 18.33 7.96
C GLY A 518 20.83 18.75 7.90
N GLY A 519 21.07 20.00 8.26
CA GLY A 519 22.42 20.60 8.29
C GLY A 519 22.99 20.74 9.70
N LEU A 520 24.00 21.62 9.83
CA LEU A 520 24.69 21.86 11.09
C LEU A 520 23.76 22.28 12.24
N THR A 521 22.75 23.10 11.96
CA THR A 521 21.77 23.53 12.97
C THR A 521 20.96 22.36 13.52
N ASP A 522 20.61 21.39 12.67
CA ASP A 522 19.85 20.22 13.06
C ASP A 522 20.74 19.23 13.82
N ALA A 523 22.00 19.10 13.43
CA ALA A 523 23.00 18.32 14.15
C ALA A 523 23.23 18.88 15.56
N LEU A 524 23.33 20.20 15.73
CA LEU A 524 23.45 20.85 17.04
C LEU A 524 22.21 20.61 17.92
N LYS A 525 21.00 20.80 17.36
CA LYS A 525 19.75 20.52 18.11
C LYS A 525 19.65 19.06 18.52
N PHE A 526 20.04 18.15 17.64
CA PHE A 526 20.06 16.73 17.92
C PHE A 526 21.07 16.41 19.04
N PHE A 527 22.28 16.94 18.94
CA PHE A 527 23.35 16.77 19.93
C PHE A 527 22.93 17.28 21.32
N ASP A 528 22.30 18.47 21.39
CA ASP A 528 21.75 19.02 22.62
C ASP A 528 20.59 18.20 23.16
N LYS A 529 19.73 17.68 22.28
CA LYS A 529 18.61 16.83 22.67
C LYS A 529 19.07 15.50 23.28
N VAL A 530 20.14 14.90 22.77
CA VAL A 530 20.61 13.57 23.20
C VAL A 530 21.59 13.69 24.36
N ALA A 531 22.56 14.59 24.25
CA ALA A 531 23.68 14.75 25.17
C ALA A 531 23.75 16.16 25.79
N GLY A 532 22.60 16.77 26.13
CA GLY A 532 22.53 18.15 26.62
C GLY A 532 23.12 18.34 28.02
N SER A 533 23.64 19.53 28.27
CA SER A 533 24.16 19.91 29.58
C SER A 533 23.07 19.93 30.67
N ASP A 534 21.81 20.16 30.28
CA ASP A 534 20.62 20.04 31.13
C ASP A 534 20.40 18.63 31.68
N LYS A 535 21.02 17.62 31.04
CA LYS A 535 21.00 16.22 31.44
C LYS A 535 22.27 15.80 32.19
N GLY A 536 23.09 16.76 32.58
CA GLY A 536 24.30 16.53 33.36
C GLY A 536 25.51 16.09 32.53
N TRP A 537 25.46 16.17 31.19
CA TRP A 537 26.63 15.87 30.34
C TRP A 537 27.69 16.98 30.49
N GLN A 538 28.95 16.57 30.59
CA GLN A 538 30.09 17.50 30.69
C GLN A 538 30.66 17.79 29.33
N GLU A 539 30.75 19.07 28.96
CA GLU A 539 31.19 19.54 27.65
C GLU A 539 32.66 19.98 27.65
N THR A 540 33.38 19.64 26.62
CA THR A 540 34.69 20.14 26.25
C THR A 540 34.72 20.48 24.78
N VAL A 541 35.39 21.61 24.41
CA VAL A 541 35.60 22.03 23.03
C VAL A 541 37.10 22.05 22.78
N ASN A 542 37.56 21.36 21.74
CA ASN A 542 38.99 21.39 21.37
C ASN A 542 39.36 22.59 20.49
N ALA A 543 40.65 22.75 20.18
CA ALA A 543 41.14 23.83 19.34
C ALA A 543 40.60 23.82 17.90
N ASP A 544 40.14 22.67 17.40
CA ASP A 544 39.56 22.47 16.06
C ASP A 544 38.05 22.70 16.04
N GLY A 545 37.46 23.15 17.15
CA GLY A 545 36.02 23.41 17.26
C GLY A 545 35.16 22.14 17.41
N ILE A 546 35.75 20.97 17.64
CA ILE A 546 35.04 19.73 17.90
C ILE A 546 34.47 19.79 19.32
N ILE A 547 33.17 19.60 19.43
CA ILE A 547 32.46 19.58 20.71
C ILE A 547 32.35 18.12 21.17
N THR A 548 32.85 17.84 22.37
CA THR A 548 32.76 16.52 23.00
C THR A 548 32.03 16.64 24.32
N ARG A 549 31.08 15.72 24.56
CA ARG A 549 30.33 15.61 25.82
C ARG A 549 30.44 14.21 26.38
N VAL A 550 30.64 14.13 27.69
CA VAL A 550 30.76 12.88 28.43
C VAL A 550 29.53 12.74 29.33
N SER A 551 28.94 11.54 29.33
CA SER A 551 27.75 11.23 30.15
C SER A 551 28.06 11.38 31.66
N PRO A 552 27.04 11.62 32.52
CA PRO A 552 27.25 11.82 33.97
C PRO A 552 27.97 10.66 34.66
N ASP A 553 27.88 9.45 34.15
CA ASP A 553 28.56 8.24 34.66
C ASP A 553 29.88 7.92 33.96
N GLY A 554 30.27 8.75 32.98
CA GLY A 554 31.50 8.57 32.21
C GLY A 554 31.47 7.43 31.19
N SER A 555 30.35 6.72 31.05
CA SER A 555 30.27 5.52 30.21
C SER A 555 30.14 5.80 28.72
N VAL A 556 29.66 7.00 28.35
CA VAL A 556 29.44 7.39 26.97
C VAL A 556 30.06 8.72 26.66
N THR A 557 30.73 8.80 25.51
CA THR A 557 31.23 10.05 24.92
C THR A 557 30.48 10.35 23.63
N ALA A 558 29.89 11.54 23.54
CA ALA A 558 29.27 12.06 22.33
C ALA A 558 30.15 13.15 21.72
N THR A 559 30.46 13.08 20.44
CA THR A 559 31.31 14.04 19.72
C THR A 559 30.59 14.60 18.51
N LEU A 560 30.48 15.92 18.43
CA LEU A 560 29.98 16.62 17.26
C LEU A 560 31.17 17.15 16.45
N LYS A 561 31.29 16.65 15.21
CA LYS A 561 32.29 17.10 14.22
C LYS A 561 31.65 18.08 13.24
N MET A 562 32.25 19.23 13.11
CA MET A 562 31.80 20.27 12.17
C MET A 562 32.12 19.88 10.73
N PRO A 563 31.38 20.39 9.73
CA PRO A 563 31.75 20.23 8.33
C PRO A 563 33.16 20.78 8.04
N THR A 564 33.91 20.09 7.20
CA THR A 564 35.23 20.48 6.71
C THR A 564 35.25 20.46 5.18
N GLU A 565 36.33 20.93 4.56
CA GLU A 565 36.50 20.85 3.09
C GLU A 565 36.44 19.41 2.54
N THR A 566 36.85 18.42 3.34
CA THR A 566 36.84 16.98 2.98
C THR A 566 35.59 16.25 3.46
N GLN A 567 34.80 16.84 4.35
CA GLN A 567 33.59 16.26 4.93
C GLN A 567 32.49 17.33 4.94
N ALA A 568 31.67 17.34 3.90
CA ALA A 568 30.63 18.36 3.69
C ALA A 568 29.51 18.36 4.76
N ASN A 569 29.30 17.25 5.44
CA ASN A 569 28.17 17.04 6.35
C ASN A 569 28.61 16.94 7.81
N PRO A 570 27.86 17.52 8.76
CA PRO A 570 28.14 17.35 10.17
C PRO A 570 27.89 15.91 10.64
N ILE A 571 28.69 15.44 11.57
CA ILE A 571 28.60 14.10 12.12
C ILE A 571 28.53 14.16 13.65
N VAL A 572 27.62 13.37 14.24
CA VAL A 572 27.59 13.11 15.67
C VAL A 572 28.00 11.66 15.92
N GLU A 573 29.11 11.47 16.64
CA GLU A 573 29.61 10.15 17.04
C GLU A 573 29.30 9.90 18.52
N PHE A 574 28.81 8.70 18.82
CA PHE A 574 28.67 8.21 20.17
C PHE A 574 29.61 7.03 20.36
N ARG A 575 30.43 7.06 21.40
CA ARG A 575 31.31 5.97 21.78
C ARG A 575 31.06 5.61 23.22
N GLY A 576 30.90 4.33 23.50
CA GLY A 576 30.59 3.85 24.82
C GLY A 576 31.28 2.53 25.17
N SER A 577 31.66 2.37 26.44
CA SER A 577 32.15 1.12 26.96
C SER A 577 31.33 0.74 28.20
N GLY A 578 30.42 -0.21 28.07
CA GLY A 578 29.68 -0.68 29.21
C GLY A 578 28.43 -1.47 28.86
N THR A 579 28.01 -2.31 29.79
CA THR A 579 26.84 -3.20 29.65
C THR A 579 25.52 -2.54 30.07
N GLU A 580 25.51 -1.28 30.50
CA GLU A 580 24.32 -0.59 30.96
C GLU A 580 23.86 0.53 30.00
N VAL A 581 22.66 0.38 29.55
CA VAL A 581 21.95 1.03 28.47
C VAL A 581 21.24 2.33 28.88
N LYS A 582 21.75 3.06 29.87
CA LYS A 582 21.07 4.26 30.36
C LYS A 582 21.12 5.43 29.34
N TYR A 583 22.19 5.55 28.59
CA TYR A 583 22.47 6.69 27.71
C TYR A 583 22.58 6.31 26.24
N LEU A 584 23.07 5.11 25.93
CA LEU A 584 23.04 4.52 24.58
C LEU A 584 22.52 3.11 24.65
N PRO A 585 21.50 2.81 23.89
CA PRO A 585 21.00 1.45 23.79
C PRO A 585 22.03 0.58 23.05
N TYR A 586 22.46 -0.54 23.67
CA TYR A 586 23.45 -1.53 23.19
C TYR A 586 24.81 -0.97 22.74
N CYS A 587 25.69 -0.89 23.65
CA CYS A 587 27.16 -0.88 23.64
C CYS A 587 27.91 -0.90 22.30
N SER A 588 27.43 -0.30 21.26
CA SER A 588 28.17 -0.15 20.02
C SER A 588 28.32 1.33 19.72
N ASP A 589 29.49 1.68 19.25
CA ASP A 589 29.74 2.99 18.68
C ASP A 589 28.69 3.30 17.63
N GLN A 590 28.08 4.48 17.69
CA GLN A 590 27.08 4.95 16.74
C GLN A 590 27.56 6.22 16.08
N THR A 591 27.46 6.28 14.76
CA THR A 591 27.74 7.47 13.97
C THR A 591 26.45 7.93 13.32
N VAL A 592 26.09 9.21 13.50
CA VAL A 592 24.92 9.85 12.88
C VAL A 592 25.41 10.94 11.95
N LYS A 593 25.14 10.78 10.64
CA LYS A 593 25.42 11.76 9.59
C LYS A 593 24.19 12.59 9.29
N PHE A 594 24.35 13.89 9.13
CA PHE A 594 23.29 14.80 8.70
C PHE A 594 23.50 15.13 7.22
N ILE A 595 22.53 14.78 6.35
CA ILE A 595 22.63 14.95 4.90
C ILE A 595 21.45 15.75 4.33
#